data_a95d23468c359a95b49c976a5e32f7f5
#
_entry.id   a95d23468c359a95b49c976a5e32f7f5
#
_cell.length_a   1.000
_cell.length_b   1.000
_cell.length_c   1.000
_cell.angle_alpha   90.00
_cell.angle_beta   90.00
_cell.angle_gamma   90.00
#
_symmetry.space_group_name_H-M   'P 1'
#
loop_
_entity.id
_entity.type
_entity.pdbx_description
1 polymer ?
#
loop_
_entity_poly.entity_id
_entity_poly.type
_entity_poly.pdbx_seq_one_letter_code
_entity_poly.pdbx_strand_id
1 'polypeptide(L)'
;MGSLTGKRAIVTGAGSGIGRASARRFAEEGASVVAVDVSAEALAQTVAMIADAGGTAMAVTADVGDEDAVAGFVAACVEEFGGLDVIYANAGISGDGAPLLEQSVELWQEVLRVNLIGPFLCIKHAAPIMLAAGKGSIICTASVAGIRANAGGTPYSASKAGVISLVQTAANTFFNSGVRVNAICPGLIQTGITKSTFDRAKARGTEGKIGQLNPTRRPGQPNEIANMALFLASDEASYVNGQAFPVDGGLSSTHPFVPRG
;
A
#
# COMPACT_ATOMS: atom_id res chain seq x y z
N MET A 1 18.30 -18.28 -1.25
CA MET A 1 18.05 -17.12 -2.14
C MET A 1 16.79 -16.45 -1.63
N GLY A 2 16.73 -15.12 -1.63
CA GLY A 2 15.52 -14.41 -1.23
C GLY A 2 14.38 -14.60 -2.23
N SER A 3 13.14 -14.45 -1.76
CA SER A 3 11.92 -14.71 -2.57
C SER A 3 11.71 -13.71 -3.73
N LEU A 4 12.44 -12.59 -3.74
CA LEU A 4 12.43 -11.58 -4.81
C LEU A 4 13.79 -11.42 -5.49
N THR A 5 14.68 -12.40 -5.39
CA THR A 5 16.01 -12.34 -6.01
C THR A 5 15.90 -12.02 -7.50
N GLY A 6 16.55 -10.93 -7.95
CA GLY A 6 16.55 -10.46 -9.33
C GLY A 6 15.25 -9.82 -9.81
N LYS A 7 14.24 -9.62 -8.96
CA LYS A 7 13.02 -8.89 -9.28
C LYS A 7 13.26 -7.38 -9.20
N ARG A 8 12.54 -6.63 -10.02
CA ARG A 8 12.55 -5.15 -10.09
C ARG A 8 11.23 -4.65 -9.56
N ALA A 9 11.28 -3.87 -8.50
CA ALA A 9 10.09 -3.47 -7.76
C ALA A 9 9.97 -1.95 -7.62
N ILE A 10 8.76 -1.43 -7.72
CA ILE A 10 8.42 -0.05 -7.37
C ILE A 10 7.55 -0.10 -6.11
N VAL A 11 7.83 0.76 -5.12
CA VAL A 11 7.00 0.94 -3.93
C VAL A 11 6.70 2.42 -3.75
N THR A 12 5.42 2.79 -3.78
CA THR A 12 4.98 4.18 -3.55
C THR A 12 4.63 4.43 -2.08
N GLY A 13 4.79 5.68 -1.61
CA GLY A 13 4.69 6.01 -0.20
C GLY A 13 5.84 5.40 0.61
N ALA A 14 7.00 5.21 -0.03
CA ALA A 14 8.15 4.51 0.55
C ALA A 14 8.93 5.33 1.59
N GLY A 15 8.61 6.61 1.76
CA GLY A 15 9.25 7.50 2.73
C GLY A 15 8.93 7.15 4.20
N SER A 16 7.84 6.42 4.48
CA SER A 16 7.45 6.11 5.86
C SER A 16 6.55 4.86 5.97
N GLY A 17 6.25 4.46 7.20
CA GLY A 17 5.22 3.49 7.53
C GLY A 17 5.29 2.18 6.73
N ILE A 18 4.17 1.78 6.16
CA ILE A 18 4.03 0.53 5.38
C ILE A 18 4.93 0.54 4.15
N GLY A 19 4.99 1.66 3.40
CA GLY A 19 5.80 1.76 2.19
C GLY A 19 7.29 1.58 2.48
N ARG A 20 7.83 2.26 3.51
CA ARG A 20 9.21 2.08 3.95
C ARG A 20 9.50 0.64 4.36
N ALA A 21 8.62 0.05 5.17
CA ALA A 21 8.78 -1.33 5.62
C ALA A 21 8.77 -2.32 4.44
N SER A 22 7.89 -2.09 3.45
CA SER A 22 7.81 -2.93 2.26
C SER A 22 9.01 -2.77 1.32
N ALA A 23 9.46 -1.52 1.09
CA ALA A 23 10.65 -1.26 0.27
C ALA A 23 11.89 -1.96 0.85
N ARG A 24 12.10 -1.83 2.16
CA ARG A 24 13.17 -2.53 2.87
C ARG A 24 13.03 -4.04 2.76
N ARG A 25 11.83 -4.57 3.05
CA ARG A 25 11.57 -6.01 3.00
C ARG A 25 11.78 -6.61 1.62
N PHE A 26 11.39 -5.90 0.56
CA PHE A 26 11.62 -6.32 -0.82
C PHE A 26 13.12 -6.35 -1.16
N ALA A 27 13.87 -5.34 -0.74
CA ALA A 27 15.32 -5.29 -0.95
C ALA A 27 16.07 -6.38 -0.15
N GLU A 28 15.67 -6.65 1.10
CA GLU A 28 16.19 -7.75 1.94
C GLU A 28 15.99 -9.11 1.26
N GLU A 29 14.92 -9.27 0.47
CA GLU A 29 14.62 -10.49 -0.31
C GLU A 29 15.24 -10.48 -1.71
N GLY A 30 16.12 -9.53 -2.01
CA GLY A 30 16.94 -9.49 -3.22
C GLY A 30 16.33 -8.74 -4.41
N ALA A 31 15.28 -7.94 -4.20
CA ALA A 31 14.77 -7.06 -5.24
C ALA A 31 15.62 -5.78 -5.37
N SER A 32 15.71 -5.25 -6.61
CA SER A 32 16.09 -3.87 -6.87
C SER A 32 14.85 -2.98 -6.75
N VAL A 33 14.87 -1.94 -5.89
CA VAL A 33 13.69 -1.20 -5.49
C VAL A 33 13.75 0.26 -5.94
N VAL A 34 12.73 0.73 -6.68
CA VAL A 34 12.45 2.17 -6.83
C VAL A 34 11.53 2.58 -5.69
N ALA A 35 12.06 3.36 -4.76
CA ALA A 35 11.32 3.95 -3.66
C ALA A 35 10.75 5.31 -4.09
N VAL A 36 9.42 5.45 -4.04
CA VAL A 36 8.72 6.66 -4.49
C VAL A 36 7.97 7.32 -3.32
N ASP A 37 8.12 8.62 -3.13
CA ASP A 37 7.37 9.42 -2.16
C ASP A 37 7.41 10.90 -2.58
N VAL A 38 6.55 11.73 -2.02
CA VAL A 38 6.60 13.19 -2.19
C VAL A 38 7.70 13.84 -1.34
N SER A 39 8.19 13.17 -0.30
CA SER A 39 9.24 13.65 0.60
C SER A 39 10.60 13.10 0.22
N ALA A 40 11.43 13.91 -0.42
CA ALA A 40 12.80 13.56 -0.78
C ALA A 40 13.65 13.19 0.46
N GLU A 41 13.48 13.92 1.58
CA GLU A 41 14.19 13.63 2.82
C GLU A 41 13.85 12.24 3.38
N ALA A 42 12.55 11.92 3.43
CA ALA A 42 12.09 10.62 3.93
C ALA A 42 12.54 9.46 3.03
N LEU A 43 12.60 9.68 1.70
CA LEU A 43 13.15 8.71 0.75
C LEU A 43 14.64 8.48 0.94
N ALA A 44 15.42 9.55 1.13
CA ALA A 44 16.87 9.43 1.38
C ALA A 44 17.14 8.53 2.60
N GLN A 45 16.36 8.68 3.68
CA GLN A 45 16.46 7.81 4.85
C GLN A 45 16.15 6.34 4.50
N THR A 46 15.09 6.10 3.72
CA THR A 46 14.69 4.73 3.34
C THR A 46 15.76 4.06 2.48
N VAL A 47 16.27 4.77 1.47
CA VAL A 47 17.33 4.26 0.58
C VAL A 47 18.63 4.00 1.36
N ALA A 48 19.02 4.90 2.28
CA ALA A 48 20.17 4.67 3.15
C ALA A 48 20.00 3.40 3.99
N MET A 49 18.83 3.19 4.62
CA MET A 49 18.56 1.97 5.39
C MET A 49 18.66 0.69 4.54
N ILE A 50 18.25 0.75 3.27
CA ILE A 50 18.35 -0.37 2.34
C ILE A 50 19.82 -0.62 1.97
N ALA A 51 20.57 0.43 1.66
CA ALA A 51 22.00 0.34 1.31
C ALA A 51 22.85 -0.20 2.49
N ASP A 52 22.60 0.29 3.70
CA ASP A 52 23.27 -0.17 4.93
C ASP A 52 23.02 -1.67 5.20
N ALA A 53 21.87 -2.19 4.76
CA ALA A 53 21.55 -3.62 4.82
C ALA A 53 22.08 -4.43 3.62
N GLY A 54 22.83 -3.80 2.69
CA GLY A 54 23.39 -4.44 1.49
C GLY A 54 22.39 -4.64 0.35
N GLY A 55 21.22 -4.00 0.41
CA GLY A 55 20.19 -4.03 -0.65
C GLY A 55 20.42 -2.96 -1.72
N THR A 56 19.62 -3.02 -2.78
CA THR A 56 19.66 -2.08 -3.91
C THR A 56 18.37 -1.27 -3.96
N ALA A 57 18.48 0.07 -3.91
CA ALA A 57 17.34 0.96 -4.09
C ALA A 57 17.74 2.30 -4.69
N MET A 58 16.82 2.91 -5.45
CA MET A 58 16.89 4.29 -5.88
C MET A 58 15.68 5.09 -5.39
N ALA A 59 15.83 6.38 -5.16
CA ALA A 59 14.78 7.30 -4.75
C ALA A 59 14.24 8.08 -5.94
N VAL A 60 12.90 8.16 -6.07
CA VAL A 60 12.24 9.06 -7.01
C VAL A 60 11.19 9.89 -6.27
N THR A 61 11.39 11.22 -6.22
CA THR A 61 10.41 12.12 -5.62
C THR A 61 9.28 12.38 -6.62
N ALA A 62 8.07 11.94 -6.28
CA ALA A 62 6.91 12.05 -7.17
C ALA A 62 5.59 12.03 -6.39
N ASP A 63 4.58 12.72 -6.92
CA ASP A 63 3.19 12.62 -6.51
C ASP A 63 2.48 11.55 -7.36
N VAL A 64 1.91 10.54 -6.71
CA VAL A 64 1.19 9.45 -7.41
C VAL A 64 -0.12 9.89 -8.05
N GLY A 65 -0.65 11.06 -7.69
CA GLY A 65 -1.82 11.65 -8.32
C GLY A 65 -1.52 12.45 -9.59
N ASP A 66 -0.25 12.54 -9.98
CA ASP A 66 0.22 13.15 -11.23
C ASP A 66 0.61 12.06 -12.22
N GLU A 67 -0.04 12.05 -13.38
CA GLU A 67 0.15 10.99 -14.37
C GLU A 67 1.55 11.00 -14.99
N ASP A 68 2.09 12.17 -15.29
CA ASP A 68 3.43 12.29 -15.90
C ASP A 68 4.51 11.84 -14.89
N ALA A 69 4.33 12.17 -13.62
CA ALA A 69 5.21 11.71 -12.55
C ALA A 69 5.16 10.18 -12.40
N VAL A 70 3.96 9.57 -12.49
CA VAL A 70 3.82 8.11 -12.45
C VAL A 70 4.48 7.45 -13.66
N ALA A 71 4.25 7.95 -14.86
CA ALA A 71 4.93 7.47 -16.06
C ALA A 71 6.46 7.59 -15.92
N GLY A 72 6.93 8.69 -15.33
CA GLY A 72 8.34 8.96 -15.12
C GLY A 72 9.01 7.96 -14.19
N PHE A 73 8.45 7.66 -13.01
CA PHE A 73 9.09 6.68 -12.12
C PHE A 73 9.00 5.23 -12.62
N VAL A 74 7.97 4.90 -13.41
CA VAL A 74 7.89 3.59 -14.08
C VAL A 74 8.98 3.49 -15.15
N ALA A 75 9.17 4.54 -15.97
CA ALA A 75 10.25 4.58 -16.96
C ALA A 75 11.63 4.51 -16.30
N ALA A 76 11.86 5.23 -15.20
CA ALA A 76 13.11 5.19 -14.45
C ALA A 76 13.43 3.77 -13.92
N CYS A 77 12.43 3.01 -13.49
CA CYS A 77 12.64 1.62 -13.09
C CYS A 77 13.11 0.74 -14.26
N VAL A 78 12.52 0.93 -15.44
CA VAL A 78 12.91 0.18 -16.64
C VAL A 78 14.30 0.58 -17.10
N GLU A 79 14.63 1.86 -17.08
CA GLU A 79 15.94 2.39 -17.49
C GLU A 79 17.06 1.88 -16.55
N GLU A 80 16.87 2.00 -15.24
CA GLU A 80 17.90 1.66 -14.25
C GLU A 80 18.06 0.14 -14.08
N PHE A 81 16.94 -0.60 -14.03
CA PHE A 81 16.97 -2.04 -13.68
C PHE A 81 16.61 -2.98 -14.84
N GLY A 82 16.30 -2.46 -16.02
CA GLY A 82 16.02 -3.25 -17.21
C GLY A 82 14.61 -3.85 -17.28
N GLY A 83 13.65 -3.37 -16.49
CA GLY A 83 12.24 -3.81 -16.54
C GLY A 83 11.47 -3.60 -15.24
N LEU A 84 10.29 -4.23 -15.13
CA LEU A 84 9.42 -4.10 -13.96
C LEU A 84 8.68 -5.42 -13.69
N ASP A 85 8.88 -6.01 -12.52
CA ASP A 85 8.23 -7.26 -12.10
C ASP A 85 7.14 -7.03 -11.04
N VAL A 86 7.31 -6.02 -10.18
CA VAL A 86 6.41 -5.74 -9.06
C VAL A 86 6.15 -4.24 -8.94
N ILE A 87 4.89 -3.84 -8.80
CA ILE A 87 4.55 -2.48 -8.34
C ILE A 87 3.63 -2.56 -7.12
N TYR A 88 4.02 -1.91 -6.04
CA TYR A 88 3.21 -1.76 -4.85
C TYR A 88 2.71 -0.31 -4.74
N ALA A 89 1.50 -0.06 -5.24
CA ALA A 89 0.77 1.20 -5.13
C ALA A 89 0.24 1.36 -3.70
N ASN A 90 1.08 1.89 -2.81
CA ASN A 90 0.81 1.99 -1.38
C ASN A 90 0.57 3.43 -0.90
N ALA A 91 1.06 4.44 -1.59
CA ALA A 91 0.87 5.85 -1.22
C ALA A 91 -0.60 6.18 -0.95
N GLY A 92 -0.86 7.02 0.05
CA GLY A 92 -2.23 7.41 0.41
C GLY A 92 -2.29 8.44 1.52
N ILE A 93 -3.44 9.10 1.63
CA ILE A 93 -3.77 10.11 2.64
C ILE A 93 -5.10 9.78 3.32
N SER A 94 -5.28 10.23 4.56
CA SER A 94 -6.51 9.97 5.34
C SER A 94 -7.62 11.00 5.14
N GLY A 95 -7.29 12.19 4.64
CA GLY A 95 -8.15 13.37 4.70
C GLY A 95 -8.10 14.03 6.09
N ASP A 96 -8.97 15.02 6.32
CA ASP A 96 -8.97 15.88 7.52
C ASP A 96 -9.86 15.37 8.67
N GLY A 97 -10.73 14.38 8.42
CA GLY A 97 -11.63 13.81 9.42
C GLY A 97 -12.86 14.67 9.75
N ALA A 98 -13.20 15.66 8.91
CA ALA A 98 -14.40 16.48 9.07
C ALA A 98 -15.68 15.61 9.05
N PRO A 99 -16.76 16.02 9.76
CA PRO A 99 -18.08 15.38 9.67
C PRO A 99 -18.60 15.35 8.23
N LEU A 100 -19.35 14.32 7.84
CA LEU A 100 -19.81 14.12 6.47
C LEU A 100 -20.46 15.35 5.83
N LEU A 101 -21.33 16.04 6.55
CA LEU A 101 -22.06 17.19 6.03
C LEU A 101 -21.24 18.49 5.94
N GLU A 102 -20.04 18.50 6.50
CA GLU A 102 -19.11 19.62 6.52
C GLU A 102 -17.94 19.42 5.54
N GLN A 103 -17.87 18.25 4.87
CA GLN A 103 -16.80 17.93 3.95
C GLN A 103 -16.93 18.72 2.65
N SER A 104 -15.82 19.29 2.19
CA SER A 104 -15.77 19.99 0.90
C SER A 104 -15.55 19.02 -0.27
N VAL A 105 -15.91 19.47 -1.48
CA VAL A 105 -15.65 18.72 -2.72
C VAL A 105 -14.15 18.62 -2.99
N GLU A 106 -13.38 19.64 -2.65
CA GLU A 106 -11.93 19.69 -2.80
C GLU A 106 -11.24 18.61 -1.95
N LEU A 107 -11.70 18.40 -0.69
CA LEU A 107 -11.22 17.32 0.16
C LEU A 107 -11.47 15.95 -0.53
N TRP A 108 -12.67 15.74 -1.05
CA TRP A 108 -13.01 14.52 -1.76
C TRP A 108 -12.14 14.31 -3.00
N GLN A 109 -11.98 15.35 -3.82
CA GLN A 109 -11.14 15.30 -5.02
C GLN A 109 -9.70 14.94 -4.67
N GLU A 110 -9.12 15.55 -3.65
CA GLU A 110 -7.74 15.29 -3.25
C GLU A 110 -7.56 13.86 -2.70
N VAL A 111 -8.48 13.38 -1.84
CA VAL A 111 -8.40 12.01 -1.32
C VAL A 111 -8.57 10.98 -2.44
N LEU A 112 -9.50 11.19 -3.38
CA LEU A 112 -9.69 10.30 -4.52
C LEU A 112 -8.50 10.36 -5.49
N ARG A 113 -7.94 11.54 -5.74
CA ARG A 113 -6.78 11.76 -6.60
C ARG A 113 -5.60 10.90 -6.13
N VAL A 114 -5.26 10.97 -4.85
CA VAL A 114 -4.13 10.21 -4.31
C VAL A 114 -4.46 8.74 -4.13
N ASN A 115 -5.60 8.43 -3.47
CA ASN A 115 -5.87 7.09 -2.98
C ASN A 115 -6.48 6.13 -4.01
N LEU A 116 -7.11 6.64 -5.08
CA LEU A 116 -7.79 5.84 -6.09
C LEU A 116 -7.21 6.07 -7.49
N ILE A 117 -7.08 7.33 -7.91
CA ILE A 117 -6.49 7.64 -9.21
C ILE A 117 -5.01 7.27 -9.22
N GLY A 118 -4.25 7.51 -8.15
CA GLY A 118 -2.85 7.10 -8.03
C GLY A 118 -2.63 5.60 -8.29
N PRO A 119 -3.31 4.68 -7.59
CA PRO A 119 -3.26 3.25 -7.91
C PRO A 119 -3.69 2.91 -9.34
N PHE A 120 -4.71 3.59 -9.88
CA PHE A 120 -5.10 3.43 -11.29
C PHE A 120 -3.96 3.81 -12.24
N LEU A 121 -3.29 4.93 -12.01
CA LEU A 121 -2.14 5.37 -12.81
C LEU A 121 -0.96 4.39 -12.70
N CYS A 122 -0.68 3.88 -11.50
CA CYS A 122 0.32 2.82 -11.30
C CYS A 122 -0.01 1.58 -12.14
N ILE A 123 -1.26 1.12 -12.15
CA ILE A 123 -1.71 0.01 -13.00
C ILE A 123 -1.55 0.35 -14.47
N LYS A 124 -2.03 1.52 -14.90
CA LYS A 124 -2.01 1.99 -16.28
C LYS A 124 -0.62 1.97 -16.90
N HIS A 125 0.39 2.44 -16.17
CA HIS A 125 1.76 2.58 -16.68
C HIS A 125 2.62 1.35 -16.45
N ALA A 126 2.37 0.55 -15.39
CA ALA A 126 3.11 -0.68 -15.14
C ALA A 126 2.63 -1.87 -15.98
N ALA A 127 1.31 -2.00 -16.20
CA ALA A 127 0.73 -3.15 -16.87
C ALA A 127 1.29 -3.40 -18.28
N PRO A 128 1.48 -2.42 -19.17
CA PRO A 128 2.02 -2.67 -20.51
C PRO A 128 3.39 -3.37 -20.49
N ILE A 129 4.26 -2.99 -19.55
CA ILE A 129 5.60 -3.58 -19.39
C ILE A 129 5.49 -5.03 -18.93
N MET A 130 4.64 -5.29 -17.92
CA MET A 130 4.41 -6.61 -17.37
C MET A 130 3.71 -7.54 -18.36
N LEU A 131 2.74 -7.03 -19.14
CA LEU A 131 2.04 -7.78 -20.19
C LEU A 131 3.01 -8.19 -21.30
N ALA A 132 3.90 -7.30 -21.74
CA ALA A 132 4.94 -7.61 -22.71
C ALA A 132 5.93 -8.67 -22.20
N ALA A 133 6.20 -8.67 -20.89
CA ALA A 133 7.07 -9.68 -20.24
C ALA A 133 6.32 -11.00 -19.94
N GLY A 134 5.00 -11.08 -20.09
CA GLY A 134 4.18 -12.24 -19.78
C GLY A 134 4.12 -12.59 -18.28
N LYS A 135 4.48 -11.66 -17.39
CA LYS A 135 4.48 -11.84 -15.93
C LYS A 135 4.51 -10.51 -15.21
N GLY A 136 3.93 -10.45 -14.01
CA GLY A 136 3.99 -9.29 -13.15
C GLY A 136 3.10 -9.41 -11.92
N SER A 137 3.39 -8.62 -10.89
CA SER A 137 2.56 -8.50 -9.70
C SER A 137 2.27 -7.04 -9.39
N ILE A 138 1.01 -6.67 -9.41
CA ILE A 138 0.50 -5.36 -9.04
C ILE A 138 -0.22 -5.50 -7.70
N ILE A 139 0.20 -4.72 -6.71
CA ILE A 139 -0.35 -4.74 -5.36
C ILE A 139 -0.85 -3.34 -5.04
N CYS A 140 -2.06 -3.23 -4.50
CA CYS A 140 -2.64 -1.94 -4.10
C CYS A 140 -2.99 -1.95 -2.60
N THR A 141 -2.68 -0.87 -1.90
CA THR A 141 -3.13 -0.69 -0.51
C THR A 141 -4.57 -0.16 -0.49
N ALA A 142 -5.52 -1.06 -0.23
CA ALA A 142 -6.88 -0.70 0.16
C ALA A 142 -6.94 -0.39 1.67
N SER A 143 -7.96 -0.83 2.38
CA SER A 143 -8.10 -0.71 3.85
C SER A 143 -9.27 -1.55 4.31
N VAL A 144 -9.29 -1.91 5.59
CA VAL A 144 -10.50 -2.39 6.26
C VAL A 144 -11.64 -1.35 6.17
N ALA A 145 -11.32 -0.07 6.03
CA ALA A 145 -12.30 1.00 5.81
C ALA A 145 -13.05 0.90 4.46
N GLY A 146 -12.48 0.20 3.47
CA GLY A 146 -13.17 -0.13 2.22
C GLY A 146 -14.15 -1.31 2.34
N ILE A 147 -14.13 -2.04 3.47
CA ILE A 147 -14.95 -3.24 3.70
C ILE A 147 -15.94 -3.04 4.85
N ARG A 148 -15.59 -2.20 5.83
CA ARG A 148 -16.35 -1.94 7.04
C ARG A 148 -16.66 -0.46 7.19
N ALA A 149 -17.92 -0.14 7.43
CA ALA A 149 -18.34 1.21 7.82
C ALA A 149 -17.67 1.62 9.14
N ASN A 150 -17.45 2.93 9.30
CA ASN A 150 -16.88 3.53 10.51
C ASN A 150 -15.43 3.11 10.85
N ALA A 151 -14.70 2.56 9.89
CA ALA A 151 -13.28 2.21 10.05
C ALA A 151 -12.34 3.31 9.49
N GLY A 152 -12.90 4.38 8.91
CA GLY A 152 -12.18 5.54 8.39
C GLY A 152 -13.13 6.69 8.04
N GLY A 153 -12.58 7.85 7.70
CA GLY A 153 -13.36 8.99 7.19
C GLY A 153 -14.06 8.65 5.87
N THR A 154 -15.12 9.39 5.50
CA THR A 154 -15.99 9.04 4.37
C THR A 154 -15.26 9.02 3.03
N PRO A 155 -14.52 10.08 2.61
CA PRO A 155 -13.81 10.04 1.32
C PRO A 155 -12.71 8.97 1.30
N TYR A 156 -12.03 8.76 2.44
CA TYR A 156 -11.05 7.70 2.58
C TYR A 156 -11.68 6.32 2.36
N SER A 157 -12.79 6.02 3.05
CA SER A 157 -13.51 4.75 2.94
C SER A 157 -14.00 4.50 1.51
N ALA A 158 -14.57 5.51 0.87
CA ALA A 158 -15.00 5.44 -0.53
C ALA A 158 -13.82 5.17 -1.47
N SER A 159 -12.68 5.86 -1.30
CA SER A 159 -11.49 5.64 -2.09
C SER A 159 -10.96 4.22 -1.95
N LYS A 160 -10.95 3.66 -0.74
CA LYS A 160 -10.43 2.31 -0.46
C LYS A 160 -11.37 1.19 -0.91
N ALA A 161 -12.68 1.42 -0.91
CA ALA A 161 -13.66 0.55 -1.58
C ALA A 161 -13.47 0.57 -3.11
N GLY A 162 -13.22 1.76 -3.69
CA GLY A 162 -12.88 1.92 -5.09
C GLY A 162 -11.62 1.15 -5.50
N VAL A 163 -10.57 1.14 -4.67
CA VAL A 163 -9.34 0.35 -4.91
C VAL A 163 -9.65 -1.15 -4.96
N ILE A 164 -10.52 -1.68 -4.10
CA ILE A 164 -10.92 -3.09 -4.13
C ILE A 164 -11.58 -3.42 -5.47
N SER A 165 -12.54 -2.59 -5.91
CA SER A 165 -13.22 -2.75 -7.19
C SER A 165 -12.25 -2.64 -8.38
N LEU A 166 -11.34 -1.65 -8.35
CA LEU A 166 -10.30 -1.44 -9.37
C LEU A 166 -9.42 -2.69 -9.53
N VAL A 167 -8.96 -3.28 -8.43
CA VAL A 167 -8.12 -4.49 -8.41
C VAL A 167 -8.85 -5.68 -9.04
N GLN A 168 -10.10 -5.91 -8.67
CA GLN A 168 -10.91 -7.01 -9.22
C GLN A 168 -11.12 -6.85 -10.72
N THR A 169 -11.43 -5.62 -11.17
CA THR A 169 -11.64 -5.32 -12.58
C THR A 169 -10.35 -5.45 -13.38
N ALA A 170 -9.23 -4.91 -12.88
CA ALA A 170 -7.93 -5.00 -13.54
C ALA A 170 -7.44 -6.46 -13.65
N ALA A 171 -7.59 -7.26 -12.59
CA ALA A 171 -7.24 -8.67 -12.61
C ALA A 171 -8.01 -9.44 -13.69
N ASN A 172 -9.30 -9.12 -13.87
CA ASN A 172 -10.11 -9.72 -14.93
C ASN A 172 -9.71 -9.20 -16.33
N THR A 173 -9.36 -7.92 -16.44
CA THR A 173 -8.90 -7.32 -17.72
C THR A 173 -7.60 -7.99 -18.21
N PHE A 174 -6.70 -8.38 -17.32
CA PHE A 174 -5.42 -9.00 -17.65
C PHE A 174 -5.46 -10.54 -17.63
N PHE A 175 -6.64 -11.14 -17.92
CA PHE A 175 -6.78 -12.59 -17.93
C PHE A 175 -5.77 -13.26 -18.88
N ASN A 176 -5.27 -14.43 -18.50
CA ASN A 176 -4.31 -15.25 -19.26
C ASN A 176 -3.00 -14.54 -19.66
N SER A 177 -2.64 -13.47 -18.95
CA SER A 177 -1.43 -12.68 -19.28
C SER A 177 -0.22 -12.99 -18.40
N GLY A 178 -0.41 -13.72 -17.29
CA GLY A 178 0.61 -13.89 -16.26
C GLY A 178 0.76 -12.69 -15.31
N VAL A 179 -0.01 -11.61 -15.50
CA VAL A 179 -0.03 -10.45 -14.61
C VAL A 179 -1.12 -10.62 -13.55
N ARG A 180 -0.75 -10.50 -12.28
CA ARG A 180 -1.65 -10.60 -11.13
C ARG A 180 -1.90 -9.22 -10.53
N VAL A 181 -3.12 -8.95 -10.08
CA VAL A 181 -3.49 -7.69 -9.41
C VAL A 181 -4.23 -8.03 -8.13
N ASN A 182 -3.70 -7.59 -6.97
CA ASN A 182 -4.30 -7.87 -5.66
C ASN A 182 -4.30 -6.63 -4.77
N ALA A 183 -5.17 -6.61 -3.76
CA ALA A 183 -5.21 -5.57 -2.75
C ALA A 183 -4.87 -6.13 -1.36
N ILE A 184 -4.24 -5.30 -0.54
CA ILE A 184 -4.11 -5.52 0.90
C ILE A 184 -5.07 -4.55 1.59
N CYS A 185 -5.79 -5.02 2.61
CA CYS A 185 -6.70 -4.23 3.42
C CYS A 185 -6.18 -4.15 4.87
N PRO A 186 -5.25 -3.21 5.17
CA PRO A 186 -4.74 -3.05 6.52
C PRO A 186 -5.83 -2.65 7.50
N GLY A 187 -5.73 -3.15 8.75
CA GLY A 187 -6.46 -2.64 9.89
C GLY A 187 -5.81 -1.37 10.46
N LEU A 188 -5.91 -1.17 11.76
CA LEU A 188 -5.23 -0.07 12.45
C LEU A 188 -3.74 -0.39 12.61
N ILE A 189 -2.91 0.19 11.74
CA ILE A 189 -1.45 0.00 11.73
C ILE A 189 -0.77 1.26 12.29
N GLN A 190 0.26 1.08 13.10
CA GLN A 190 1.03 2.19 13.69
C GLN A 190 1.91 2.86 12.64
N THR A 191 1.41 3.94 12.04
CA THR A 191 2.07 4.69 10.95
C THR A 191 1.88 6.20 11.11
N GLY A 192 2.48 7.00 10.24
CA GLY A 192 2.24 8.45 10.18
C GLY A 192 0.77 8.82 9.97
N ILE A 193 0.05 8.10 9.11
CA ILE A 193 -1.39 8.32 8.83
C ILE A 193 -2.24 8.16 10.10
N THR A 194 -1.91 7.20 10.95
CA THR A 194 -2.67 6.90 12.18
C THR A 194 -2.11 7.61 13.41
N LYS A 195 -1.01 8.36 13.29
CA LYS A 195 -0.33 9.04 14.40
C LYS A 195 -1.29 9.88 15.25
N SER A 196 -2.19 10.65 14.63
CA SER A 196 -3.17 11.46 15.35
C SER A 196 -4.12 10.65 16.25
N THR A 197 -4.40 9.39 15.89
CA THR A 197 -5.20 8.47 16.70
C THR A 197 -4.43 8.03 17.94
N PHE A 198 -3.15 7.68 17.77
CA PHE A 198 -2.28 7.31 18.88
C PHE A 198 -1.99 8.49 19.81
N ASP A 199 -1.70 9.66 19.26
CA ASP A 199 -1.44 10.88 20.04
C ASP A 199 -2.67 11.29 20.88
N ARG A 200 -3.88 11.22 20.32
CA ARG A 200 -5.12 11.47 21.06
C ARG A 200 -5.37 10.45 22.17
N ALA A 201 -5.10 9.18 21.92
CA ALA A 201 -5.22 8.14 22.94
C ALA A 201 -4.24 8.39 24.08
N LYS A 202 -2.99 8.74 23.77
CA LYS A 202 -1.96 9.11 24.75
C LYS A 202 -2.40 10.31 25.60
N ALA A 203 -2.87 11.38 24.95
CA ALA A 203 -3.35 12.59 25.65
C ALA A 203 -4.53 12.32 26.60
N ARG A 204 -5.30 11.24 26.35
CA ARG A 204 -6.46 10.83 27.17
C ARG A 204 -6.14 9.68 28.14
N GLY A 205 -4.91 9.16 28.19
CA GLY A 205 -4.54 7.99 28.99
C GLY A 205 -5.31 6.73 28.59
N THR A 206 -5.62 6.57 27.29
CA THR A 206 -6.42 5.46 26.77
C THR A 206 -5.67 4.62 25.74
N GLU A 207 -4.34 4.64 25.75
CA GLU A 207 -3.49 3.86 24.81
C GLU A 207 -3.81 2.36 24.86
N GLY A 208 -4.07 1.84 26.06
CA GLY A 208 -4.45 0.44 26.24
C GLY A 208 -5.78 0.04 25.56
N LYS A 209 -6.57 1.02 25.06
CA LYS A 209 -7.79 0.74 24.30
C LYS A 209 -7.55 0.64 22.79
N ILE A 210 -6.36 1.03 22.31
CA ILE A 210 -6.02 0.96 20.88
C ILE A 210 -5.91 -0.51 20.47
N GLY A 211 -6.63 -0.88 19.39
CA GLY A 211 -6.66 -2.24 18.88
C GLY A 211 -7.59 -3.20 19.62
N GLN A 212 -8.28 -2.77 20.69
CA GLN A 212 -9.17 -3.67 21.46
C GLN A 212 -10.41 -4.16 20.68
N LEU A 213 -10.69 -3.58 19.51
CA LEU A 213 -11.81 -3.98 18.65
C LEU A 213 -11.49 -5.20 17.78
N ASN A 214 -10.23 -5.55 17.62
CA ASN A 214 -9.83 -6.76 16.88
C ASN A 214 -9.48 -7.91 17.84
N PRO A 215 -9.64 -9.17 17.42
CA PRO A 215 -9.33 -10.36 18.24
C PRO A 215 -7.89 -10.42 18.75
N THR A 216 -6.91 -9.86 18.02
CA THR A 216 -5.51 -9.83 18.46
C THR A 216 -5.26 -8.76 19.53
N ARG A 217 -6.22 -7.86 19.77
CA ARG A 217 -6.25 -6.84 20.85
C ARG A 217 -5.05 -5.90 20.87
N ARG A 218 -4.49 -5.61 19.71
CA ARG A 218 -3.39 -4.66 19.51
C ARG A 218 -3.46 -4.01 18.13
N PRO A 219 -2.81 -2.85 17.93
CA PRO A 219 -2.57 -2.35 16.58
C PRO A 219 -1.57 -3.25 15.85
N GLY A 220 -1.63 -3.24 14.52
CA GLY A 220 -0.62 -3.87 13.67
C GLY A 220 0.62 -3.00 13.52
N GLN A 221 1.71 -3.63 13.07
CA GLN A 221 2.96 -2.97 12.73
C GLN A 221 3.16 -2.94 11.21
N PRO A 222 3.89 -1.95 10.66
CA PRO A 222 4.16 -1.84 9.23
C PRO A 222 4.73 -3.12 8.61
N ASN A 223 5.60 -3.83 9.33
CA ASN A 223 6.21 -5.07 8.85
C ASN A 223 5.20 -6.20 8.64
N GLU A 224 4.08 -6.21 9.38
CA GLU A 224 3.03 -7.23 9.20
C GLU A 224 2.32 -7.04 7.84
N ILE A 225 2.19 -5.80 7.39
CA ILE A 225 1.67 -5.50 6.04
C ILE A 225 2.74 -5.78 4.97
N ALA A 226 4.00 -5.42 5.23
CA ALA A 226 5.11 -5.68 4.34
C ALA A 226 5.30 -7.18 4.04
N ASN A 227 5.07 -8.06 5.02
CA ASN A 227 5.12 -9.50 4.83
C ASN A 227 4.02 -10.00 3.88
N MET A 228 2.81 -9.46 3.96
CA MET A 228 1.75 -9.79 3.00
C MET A 228 2.06 -9.24 1.60
N ALA A 229 2.62 -8.03 1.52
CA ALA A 229 3.07 -7.46 0.25
C ALA A 229 4.18 -8.31 -0.38
N LEU A 230 5.13 -8.79 0.41
CA LEU A 230 6.18 -9.71 -0.04
C LEU A 230 5.61 -11.01 -0.61
N PHE A 231 4.68 -11.65 0.11
CA PHE A 231 4.02 -12.86 -0.39
C PHE A 231 3.34 -12.60 -1.74
N LEU A 232 2.55 -11.53 -1.86
CA LEU A 232 1.86 -11.18 -3.10
C LEU A 232 2.83 -10.81 -4.24
N ALA A 233 3.99 -10.24 -3.93
CA ALA A 233 5.04 -9.91 -4.90
C ALA A 233 5.77 -11.15 -5.43
N SER A 234 5.84 -12.22 -4.64
CA SER A 234 6.60 -13.43 -4.93
C SER A 234 5.85 -14.40 -5.84
N ASP A 235 6.58 -15.39 -6.35
CA ASP A 235 6.01 -16.47 -7.17
C ASP A 235 5.19 -17.46 -6.34
N GLU A 236 5.30 -17.44 -5.00
CA GLU A 236 4.44 -18.22 -4.08
C GLU A 236 2.96 -17.85 -4.21
N ALA A 237 2.67 -16.59 -4.62
CA ALA A 237 1.31 -16.11 -4.87
C ALA A 237 0.84 -16.34 -6.32
N SER A 238 1.44 -17.27 -7.07
CA SER A 238 1.17 -17.49 -8.51
C SER A 238 -0.29 -17.81 -8.84
N TYR A 239 -1.06 -18.34 -7.88
CA TYR A 239 -2.50 -18.64 -8.05
C TYR A 239 -3.41 -17.64 -7.31
N VAL A 240 -2.85 -16.50 -6.88
CA VAL A 240 -3.56 -15.45 -6.14
C VAL A 240 -3.77 -14.25 -7.06
N ASN A 241 -5.01 -14.01 -7.49
CA ASN A 241 -5.34 -12.92 -8.41
C ASN A 241 -6.74 -12.35 -8.13
N GLY A 242 -6.91 -11.03 -8.23
CA GLY A 242 -8.19 -10.33 -8.06
C GLY A 242 -8.70 -10.29 -6.62
N GLN A 243 -7.85 -10.52 -5.61
CA GLN A 243 -8.30 -10.65 -4.23
C GLN A 243 -7.94 -9.43 -3.38
N ALA A 244 -8.76 -9.18 -2.36
CA ALA A 244 -8.52 -8.17 -1.33
C ALA A 244 -8.31 -8.89 0.01
N PHE A 245 -7.09 -8.75 0.57
CA PHE A 245 -6.66 -9.48 1.76
C PHE A 245 -6.69 -8.61 3.01
N PRO A 246 -7.61 -8.83 3.97
CA PRO A 246 -7.55 -8.19 5.26
C PRO A 246 -6.30 -8.62 6.04
N VAL A 247 -5.52 -7.64 6.52
CA VAL A 247 -4.42 -7.82 7.47
C VAL A 247 -4.69 -6.87 8.63
N ASP A 248 -5.61 -7.26 9.51
CA ASP A 248 -6.32 -6.37 10.42
C ASP A 248 -6.53 -6.93 11.84
N GLY A 249 -5.86 -8.03 12.17
CA GLY A 249 -5.98 -8.69 13.45
C GLY A 249 -7.36 -9.32 13.68
N GLY A 250 -8.14 -9.57 12.61
CA GLY A 250 -9.48 -10.12 12.64
C GLY A 250 -10.59 -9.07 12.79
N LEU A 251 -10.28 -7.77 12.69
CA LEU A 251 -11.27 -6.71 12.83
C LEU A 251 -12.44 -6.85 11.85
N SER A 252 -12.18 -7.17 10.59
CA SER A 252 -13.22 -7.28 9.55
C SER A 252 -14.07 -8.55 9.68
N SER A 253 -13.56 -9.61 10.31
CA SER A 253 -14.24 -10.90 10.49
C SER A 253 -14.95 -11.04 11.83
N THR A 254 -14.87 -10.04 12.70
CA THR A 254 -15.39 -10.10 14.07
C THR A 254 -16.72 -9.36 14.18
N HIS A 255 -17.70 -9.99 14.86
CA HIS A 255 -18.88 -9.27 15.35
C HIS A 255 -18.47 -8.39 16.52
N PRO A 256 -18.92 -7.11 16.59
CA PRO A 256 -18.55 -6.19 17.67
C PRO A 256 -19.24 -6.60 18.98
N PHE A 257 -18.69 -7.52 19.71
CA PHE A 257 -19.12 -7.87 21.06
C PHE A 257 -17.90 -7.99 21.98
N VAL A 258 -18.11 -7.71 23.26
CA VAL A 258 -17.07 -7.90 24.27
C VAL A 258 -16.92 -9.40 24.53
N PRO A 259 -15.70 -9.97 24.40
CA PRO A 259 -15.49 -11.38 24.77
C PRO A 259 -15.95 -11.59 26.23
N ARG A 260 -16.70 -12.65 26.45
CA ARG A 260 -16.99 -13.09 27.81
C ARG A 260 -15.67 -13.59 28.40
N GLY A 261 -15.15 -12.86 29.40
CA GLY A 261 -13.95 -13.24 30.12
C GLY A 261 -14.17 -14.49 30.98
#